data_6090eadd8dc2d55d3b89a64f27a791c1
#
_entry.id   6090eadd8dc2d55d3b89a64f27a791c1
#
_cell.length_a   1.000
_cell.length_b   1.000
_cell.length_c   1.000
_cell.angle_alpha   90.00
_cell.angle_beta   90.00
_cell.angle_gamma   90.00
#
_symmetry.space_group_name_H-M   'P 1'
#
loop_
_entity.id
_entity.type
_entity.pdbx_description
1 polymer ?
#
loop_
_entity_poly.entity_id
_entity_poly.type
_entity_poly.pdbx_seq_one_letter_code
_entity_poly.pdbx_strand_id
1 'polypeptide(L)'
;MKVVLENLTKIFPSRNKKSGEEVVAVSDFTFEIPDGKLIGLLGPSGCGKSTTLYMISGLQKPSSGKIYFGEDDVTELSPENRGIGLVFQNYALYPHLTVKQNIMFPLQNLRGADKLSKNEMIERAYQAARLVQIDNLMERKPSELSGGQQQRVAIARALVKMPKVLLLDEPLSNLDARLRLQTREEIRRIQKETGITTIFVTHDQEEAMSISDMIVVMKLGVVQQTGKPQDIYDDPTNLFVAKFLGTPPINVFEGYVKEGKLYFGGETVNIYAEPAEGEVVTEDVEREVIGVEYINGSYVMDVPGADDQPVYVGVRPEGFIPDENGPLVCNLNNIEVMGRDVSVVSTHEASVNPIVRSIINSDIKIATAETISYTLKPHKVFLFNKETEERVYFEVK
;
A
#
# COMPACT_ATOMS: atom_id res chain seq x y z
N MET A 1 7.06 21.46 6.15
CA MET A 1 6.60 22.13 4.90
C MET A 1 5.45 21.33 4.30
N LYS A 2 4.24 21.91 4.22
CA LYS A 2 3.09 21.31 3.52
C LYS A 2 3.41 21.13 2.02
N VAL A 3 3.01 20.00 1.42
CA VAL A 3 3.10 19.78 -0.03
C VAL A 3 1.70 19.52 -0.58
N VAL A 4 1.31 20.23 -1.63
CA VAL A 4 0.01 20.05 -2.27
C VAL A 4 0.21 19.63 -3.73
N LEU A 5 -0.46 18.58 -4.11
CA LEU A 5 -0.55 18.09 -5.49
C LEU A 5 -1.97 18.37 -5.98
N GLU A 6 -2.10 19.08 -7.09
CA GLU A 6 -3.40 19.45 -7.68
C GLU A 6 -3.50 18.87 -9.08
N ASN A 7 -4.45 17.94 -9.29
CA ASN A 7 -4.79 17.33 -10.58
C ASN A 7 -3.55 16.84 -11.36
N LEU A 8 -2.57 16.31 -10.60
CA LEU A 8 -1.25 15.97 -11.14
C LEU A 8 -1.36 14.77 -12.09
N THR A 9 -0.99 14.98 -13.34
CA THR A 9 -1.06 13.95 -14.39
C THR A 9 0.27 13.80 -15.09
N LYS A 10 0.67 12.56 -15.39
CA LYS A 10 1.84 12.25 -16.19
C LYS A 10 1.52 11.25 -17.27
N ILE A 11 1.74 11.67 -18.50
CA ILE A 11 1.58 10.87 -19.70
C ILE A 11 2.96 10.70 -20.35
N PHE A 12 3.31 9.49 -20.70
CA PHE A 12 4.50 9.18 -21.48
C PHE A 12 4.10 8.77 -22.91
N PRO A 13 4.85 9.22 -23.93
CA PRO A 13 4.65 8.74 -25.27
C PRO A 13 4.96 7.24 -25.35
N SER A 14 4.21 6.50 -26.16
CA SER A 14 4.46 5.08 -26.37
C SER A 14 5.90 4.82 -26.85
N ARG A 15 6.53 3.79 -26.29
CA ARG A 15 7.83 3.30 -26.77
C ARG A 15 7.73 2.76 -28.20
N ASN A 16 6.57 2.30 -28.60
CA ASN A 16 6.31 1.81 -29.96
C ASN A 16 5.74 2.96 -30.81
N LYS A 17 6.60 3.66 -31.55
CA LYS A 17 6.22 4.79 -32.42
C LYS A 17 5.14 4.45 -33.45
N LYS A 18 4.82 3.18 -33.68
CA LYS A 18 3.80 2.73 -34.63
C LYS A 18 2.40 2.58 -34.02
N SER A 19 2.26 2.40 -32.70
CA SER A 19 0.94 2.22 -32.06
C SER A 19 0.25 3.54 -31.71
N GLY A 20 1.00 4.64 -31.55
CA GLY A 20 0.43 5.95 -31.15
C GLY A 20 -0.20 5.94 -29.74
N GLU A 21 -0.12 4.85 -29.02
CA GLU A 21 -0.70 4.72 -27.68
C GLU A 21 0.13 5.50 -26.66
N GLU A 22 -0.53 6.31 -25.85
CA GLU A 22 0.07 7.00 -24.72
C GLU A 22 -0.08 6.17 -23.44
N VAL A 23 0.93 6.23 -22.57
CA VAL A 23 0.89 5.56 -21.27
C VAL A 23 0.62 6.60 -20.19
N VAL A 24 -0.55 6.56 -19.59
CA VAL A 24 -0.90 7.39 -18.43
C VAL A 24 -0.29 6.74 -17.19
N ALA A 25 0.81 7.31 -16.71
CA ALA A 25 1.52 6.78 -15.54
C ALA A 25 0.94 7.30 -14.21
N VAL A 26 0.39 8.52 -14.21
CA VAL A 26 -0.33 9.13 -13.09
C VAL A 26 -1.50 9.91 -13.68
N SER A 27 -2.69 9.76 -13.12
CA SER A 27 -3.92 10.39 -13.57
C SER A 27 -4.57 11.15 -12.43
N ASP A 28 -4.74 12.45 -12.62
CA ASP A 28 -5.53 13.36 -11.76
C ASP A 28 -5.25 13.20 -10.25
N PHE A 29 -3.97 13.12 -9.89
CA PHE A 29 -3.59 12.92 -8.51
C PHE A 29 -3.68 14.23 -7.72
N THR A 30 -4.68 14.34 -6.86
CA THR A 30 -4.88 15.45 -5.93
C THR A 30 -4.73 14.96 -4.50
N PHE A 31 -3.78 15.53 -3.76
CA PHE A 31 -3.53 15.17 -2.37
C PHE A 31 -2.75 16.27 -1.63
N GLU A 32 -3.15 16.53 -0.39
CA GLU A 32 -2.43 17.42 0.52
C GLU A 32 -1.61 16.61 1.53
N ILE A 33 -0.29 16.81 1.51
CA ILE A 33 0.66 16.22 2.45
C ILE A 33 0.89 17.22 3.59
N PRO A 34 0.42 16.92 4.82
CA PRO A 34 0.56 17.85 5.93
C PRO A 34 2.02 18.08 6.33
N ASP A 35 2.31 19.26 6.90
CA ASP A 35 3.65 19.60 7.38
C ASP A 35 4.15 18.60 8.43
N GLY A 36 5.41 18.23 8.32
CA GLY A 36 6.09 17.37 9.28
C GLY A 36 5.54 15.94 9.37
N LYS A 37 4.80 15.45 8.36
CA LYS A 37 4.29 14.08 8.31
C LYS A 37 5.14 13.19 7.43
N LEU A 38 5.07 11.89 7.72
CA LEU A 38 5.67 10.82 6.92
C LEU A 38 4.58 10.11 6.15
N ILE A 39 4.63 10.23 4.81
CA ILE A 39 3.62 9.71 3.91
C ILE A 39 4.20 8.56 3.09
N GLY A 40 3.52 7.41 3.09
CA GLY A 40 3.84 6.26 2.25
C GLY A 40 3.03 6.26 0.96
N LEU A 41 3.68 6.29 -0.21
CA LEU A 41 3.05 5.98 -1.49
C LEU A 41 3.15 4.46 -1.71
N LEU A 42 2.02 3.78 -1.67
CA LEU A 42 1.92 2.33 -1.65
C LEU A 42 1.14 1.81 -2.85
N GLY A 43 1.54 0.68 -3.43
CA GLY A 43 0.83 0.06 -4.55
C GLY A 43 1.70 -0.93 -5.31
N PRO A 44 1.14 -1.69 -6.26
CA PRO A 44 1.86 -2.65 -7.09
C PRO A 44 2.99 -2.00 -7.90
N SER A 45 3.94 -2.79 -8.38
CA SER A 45 4.97 -2.31 -9.29
C SER A 45 4.34 -1.71 -10.55
N GLY A 46 4.86 -0.55 -11.00
CA GLY A 46 4.35 0.14 -12.20
C GLY A 46 3.09 0.98 -12.00
N CYS A 47 2.54 1.13 -10.78
CA CYS A 47 1.33 1.92 -10.56
C CYS A 47 1.55 3.44 -10.46
N GLY A 48 2.75 3.97 -10.74
CA GLY A 48 3.00 5.42 -10.81
C GLY A 48 3.70 6.05 -9.61
N LYS A 49 4.02 5.32 -8.53
CA LYS A 49 4.62 5.84 -7.28
C LYS A 49 5.92 6.62 -7.49
N SER A 50 6.95 5.99 -8.08
CA SER A 50 8.24 6.65 -8.36
C SER A 50 8.07 7.79 -9.36
N THR A 51 7.15 7.68 -10.33
CA THR A 51 6.81 8.77 -11.24
C THR A 51 6.29 9.99 -10.48
N THR A 52 5.37 9.77 -9.53
CA THR A 52 4.85 10.84 -8.65
C THR A 52 5.97 11.45 -7.82
N LEU A 53 6.83 10.61 -7.21
CA LEU A 53 7.98 11.08 -6.44
C LEU A 53 8.93 11.95 -7.30
N TYR A 54 9.20 11.52 -8.54
CA TYR A 54 10.06 12.27 -9.45
C TYR A 54 9.42 13.57 -9.98
N MET A 55 8.10 13.64 -10.08
CA MET A 55 7.40 14.89 -10.35
C MET A 55 7.52 15.87 -9.17
N ILE A 56 7.33 15.38 -7.93
CA ILE A 56 7.53 16.18 -6.71
C ILE A 56 8.97 16.67 -6.61
N SER A 57 9.95 15.85 -6.96
CA SER A 57 11.37 16.21 -6.94
C SER A 57 11.78 17.20 -8.04
N GLY A 58 10.99 17.36 -9.11
CA GLY A 58 11.33 18.15 -10.28
C GLY A 58 12.22 17.43 -11.31
N LEU A 59 12.54 16.15 -11.09
CA LEU A 59 13.27 15.32 -12.08
C LEU A 59 12.42 14.99 -13.28
N GLN A 60 11.10 14.98 -13.11
CA GLN A 60 10.14 14.83 -14.21
C GLN A 60 9.13 15.97 -14.15
N LYS A 61 8.83 16.57 -15.29
CA LYS A 61 7.75 17.54 -15.39
C LYS A 61 6.42 16.81 -15.50
N PRO A 62 5.37 17.27 -14.81
CA PRO A 62 4.01 16.78 -15.03
C PRO A 62 3.55 17.13 -16.45
N SER A 63 2.60 16.37 -16.98
CA SER A 63 1.92 16.69 -18.24
C SER A 63 0.82 17.75 -18.01
N SER A 64 0.18 17.71 -16.83
CA SER A 64 -0.75 18.73 -16.33
C SER A 64 -0.82 18.69 -14.80
N GLY A 65 -1.48 19.68 -14.21
CA GLY A 65 -1.59 19.84 -12.76
C GLY A 65 -0.47 20.68 -12.18
N LYS A 66 -0.49 20.85 -10.86
CA LYS A 66 0.43 21.74 -10.13
C LYS A 66 0.97 21.09 -8.86
N ILE A 67 2.12 21.58 -8.43
CA ILE A 67 2.81 21.15 -7.21
C ILE A 67 3.17 22.40 -6.41
N TYR A 68 2.74 22.44 -5.14
CA TYR A 68 3.04 23.54 -4.23
C TYR A 68 3.83 23.07 -3.02
N PHE A 69 4.78 23.87 -2.59
CA PHE A 69 5.48 23.73 -1.32
C PHE A 69 5.13 24.93 -0.43
N GLY A 70 4.25 24.72 0.55
CA GLY A 70 3.55 25.79 1.24
C GLY A 70 2.63 26.52 0.28
N GLU A 71 2.89 27.81 0.06
CA GLU A 71 2.16 28.67 -0.88
C GLU A 71 2.91 28.81 -2.24
N ASP A 72 4.13 28.30 -2.35
CA ASP A 72 4.99 28.46 -3.51
C ASP A 72 4.65 27.43 -4.60
N ASP A 73 4.27 27.84 -5.81
CA ASP A 73 4.16 26.98 -6.99
C ASP A 73 5.58 26.57 -7.44
N VAL A 74 5.92 25.30 -7.27
CA VAL A 74 7.24 24.74 -7.63
C VAL A 74 7.19 23.88 -8.89
N THR A 75 6.08 23.87 -9.61
CA THR A 75 5.83 22.96 -10.74
C THR A 75 6.93 23.05 -11.80
N GLU A 76 7.32 24.25 -12.17
CA GLU A 76 8.34 24.50 -13.20
C GLU A 76 9.77 24.65 -12.65
N LEU A 77 9.94 24.64 -11.31
CA LEU A 77 11.27 24.77 -10.73
C LEU A 77 12.10 23.48 -10.95
N SER A 78 13.37 23.68 -11.27
CA SER A 78 14.34 22.58 -11.34
C SER A 78 14.62 21.97 -9.96
N PRO A 79 15.06 20.70 -9.88
CA PRO A 79 15.26 19.99 -8.60
C PRO A 79 16.12 20.73 -7.59
N GLU A 80 17.20 21.36 -8.04
CA GLU A 80 18.15 22.09 -7.18
C GLU A 80 17.51 23.33 -6.51
N ASN A 81 16.44 23.87 -7.09
CA ASN A 81 15.73 25.06 -6.60
C ASN A 81 14.49 24.74 -5.76
N ARG A 82 14.11 23.46 -5.64
CA ARG A 82 12.94 23.04 -4.84
C ARG A 82 13.23 22.88 -3.35
N GLY A 83 14.50 22.90 -2.94
CA GLY A 83 14.89 22.72 -1.53
C GLY A 83 14.55 21.35 -0.98
N ILE A 84 14.66 20.29 -1.81
CA ILE A 84 14.37 18.90 -1.45
C ILE A 84 15.65 18.10 -1.17
N GLY A 85 15.50 17.02 -0.38
CA GLY A 85 16.45 15.92 -0.31
C GLY A 85 15.88 14.69 -0.99
N LEU A 86 16.65 14.03 -1.86
CA LEU A 86 16.21 12.82 -2.56
C LEU A 86 17.18 11.68 -2.31
N VAL A 87 16.65 10.53 -1.93
CA VAL A 87 17.38 9.25 -1.82
C VAL A 87 16.81 8.30 -2.87
N PHE A 88 17.67 7.84 -3.76
CA PHE A 88 17.32 6.88 -4.81
C PHE A 88 17.38 5.44 -4.27
N GLN A 89 16.67 4.53 -4.91
CA GLN A 89 16.62 3.11 -4.59
C GLN A 89 18.01 2.44 -4.51
N ASN A 90 18.95 2.82 -5.38
CA ASN A 90 20.33 2.33 -5.40
C ASN A 90 21.29 3.19 -4.59
N TYR A 91 20.76 4.09 -3.72
CA TYR A 91 21.49 5.05 -2.89
C TYR A 91 22.31 6.10 -3.68
N ALA A 92 22.67 5.84 -4.92
CA ALA A 92 23.45 6.70 -5.82
C ALA A 92 24.69 7.32 -5.17
N LEU A 93 25.44 6.55 -4.35
CA LEU A 93 26.67 7.00 -3.73
C LEU A 93 27.81 7.08 -4.76
N TYR A 94 28.68 8.05 -4.61
CA TYR A 94 29.91 8.17 -5.39
C TYR A 94 30.93 7.16 -4.88
N PRO A 95 31.27 6.07 -5.61
CA PRO A 95 32.04 4.95 -5.08
C PRO A 95 33.49 5.29 -4.82
N HIS A 96 34.03 6.30 -5.50
CA HIS A 96 35.43 6.78 -5.34
C HIS A 96 35.60 7.79 -4.21
N LEU A 97 34.52 8.35 -3.67
CA LEU A 97 34.53 9.30 -2.56
C LEU A 97 34.32 8.59 -1.22
N THR A 98 34.93 9.13 -0.16
CA THR A 98 34.65 8.69 1.21
C THR A 98 33.22 9.07 1.65
N VAL A 99 32.75 8.52 2.78
CA VAL A 99 31.48 8.91 3.42
C VAL A 99 31.41 10.42 3.62
N LYS A 100 32.43 11.00 4.22
CA LYS A 100 32.53 12.45 4.44
C LYS A 100 32.43 13.25 3.14
N GLN A 101 33.14 12.82 2.10
CA GLN A 101 33.10 13.48 0.80
C GLN A 101 31.72 13.34 0.12
N ASN A 102 31.07 12.16 0.21
CA ASN A 102 29.73 11.95 -0.27
C ASN A 102 28.73 12.91 0.40
N ILE A 103 28.78 13.03 1.73
CA ILE A 103 27.89 13.90 2.49
C ILE A 103 28.18 15.39 2.20
N MET A 104 29.44 15.78 2.05
CA MET A 104 29.82 17.15 1.75
C MET A 104 29.52 17.59 0.32
N PHE A 105 29.38 16.67 -0.63
CA PHE A 105 29.23 16.97 -2.06
C PHE A 105 28.11 17.98 -2.37
N PRO A 106 26.89 17.88 -1.81
CA PRO A 106 25.85 18.87 -2.04
C PRO A 106 26.20 20.28 -1.54
N LEU A 107 27.01 20.40 -0.49
CA LEU A 107 27.43 21.69 0.07
C LEU A 107 28.51 22.37 -0.80
N GLN A 108 29.35 21.59 -1.48
CA GLN A 108 30.38 22.12 -2.37
C GLN A 108 29.81 22.83 -3.60
N ASN A 109 28.56 22.53 -3.96
CA ASN A 109 27.87 23.12 -5.10
C ASN A 109 27.07 24.38 -4.75
N LEU A 110 27.07 24.80 -3.50
CA LEU A 110 26.43 26.05 -3.07
C LEU A 110 27.21 27.26 -3.63
N ARG A 111 26.45 28.28 -4.10
CA ARG A 111 27.02 29.47 -4.74
C ARG A 111 26.50 30.75 -4.09
N GLY A 112 27.18 31.85 -4.37
CA GLY A 112 26.73 33.18 -3.90
C GLY A 112 26.74 33.28 -2.38
N ALA A 113 25.64 33.81 -1.84
CA ALA A 113 25.47 34.03 -0.39
C ALA A 113 25.42 32.73 0.43
N ASP A 114 25.04 31.60 -0.19
CA ASP A 114 24.94 30.31 0.49
C ASP A 114 26.25 29.52 0.52
N LYS A 115 27.33 30.06 -0.08
CA LYS A 115 28.62 29.41 -0.11
C LYS A 115 29.23 29.29 1.30
N LEU A 116 29.55 28.06 1.68
CA LEU A 116 30.13 27.74 2.99
C LEU A 116 31.65 27.64 2.93
N SER A 117 32.32 27.98 4.03
CA SER A 117 33.70 27.65 4.24
C SER A 117 33.91 26.14 4.37
N LYS A 118 35.17 25.67 4.15
CA LYS A 118 35.51 24.25 4.28
C LYS A 118 35.20 23.70 5.70
N ASN A 119 35.44 24.50 6.73
CA ASN A 119 35.21 24.09 8.12
C ASN A 119 33.71 23.95 8.40
N GLU A 120 32.87 24.90 7.94
CA GLU A 120 31.42 24.79 8.06
C GLU A 120 30.84 23.59 7.31
N MET A 121 31.35 23.30 6.10
CA MET A 121 30.93 22.08 5.36
C MET A 121 31.27 20.80 6.12
N ILE A 122 32.47 20.73 6.74
CA ILE A 122 32.90 19.59 7.55
C ILE A 122 31.98 19.45 8.77
N GLU A 123 31.72 20.53 9.48
CA GLU A 123 30.86 20.52 10.67
C GLU A 123 29.44 20.05 10.33
N ARG A 124 28.80 20.61 9.29
CA ARG A 124 27.48 20.16 8.83
C ARG A 124 27.47 18.71 8.40
N ALA A 125 28.54 18.24 7.73
CA ALA A 125 28.65 16.83 7.34
C ALA A 125 28.70 15.90 8.57
N TYR A 126 29.43 16.27 9.62
CA TYR A 126 29.46 15.51 10.88
C TYR A 126 28.13 15.58 11.61
N GLN A 127 27.44 16.71 11.62
CA GLN A 127 26.10 16.82 12.22
C GLN A 127 25.11 15.88 11.51
N ALA A 128 25.09 15.88 10.17
CA ALA A 128 24.26 14.97 9.39
C ALA A 128 24.66 13.49 9.61
N ALA A 129 25.95 13.18 9.73
CA ALA A 129 26.42 11.83 10.00
C ALA A 129 26.03 11.33 11.40
N ARG A 130 26.08 12.18 12.42
CA ARG A 130 25.63 11.87 13.78
C ARG A 130 24.13 11.60 13.84
N LEU A 131 23.32 12.39 13.13
CA LEU A 131 21.86 12.20 13.04
C LEU A 131 21.50 10.78 12.58
N VAL A 132 22.27 10.23 11.64
CA VAL A 132 22.09 8.88 11.11
C VAL A 132 23.07 7.84 11.70
N GLN A 133 23.81 8.19 12.76
CA GLN A 133 24.70 7.30 13.52
C GLN A 133 25.82 6.63 12.69
N ILE A 134 26.49 7.40 11.82
CA ILE A 134 27.62 6.93 10.99
C ILE A 134 28.86 7.82 11.07
N ASP A 135 28.93 8.69 12.06
CA ASP A 135 30.05 9.64 12.24
C ASP A 135 31.40 8.93 12.45
N ASN A 136 31.39 7.69 12.93
CA ASN A 136 32.59 6.85 13.03
C ASN A 136 33.04 6.23 11.69
N LEU A 137 32.28 6.39 10.61
CA LEU A 137 32.53 5.80 9.28
C LEU A 137 33.03 6.84 8.25
N MET A 138 33.25 8.09 8.63
CA MET A 138 33.44 9.23 7.74
C MET A 138 34.61 9.08 6.75
N GLU A 139 35.64 8.33 7.10
CA GLU A 139 36.83 8.13 6.25
C GLU A 139 36.76 6.86 5.37
N ARG A 140 35.68 6.02 5.54
CA ARG A 140 35.46 4.83 4.73
C ARG A 140 34.88 5.18 3.35
N LYS A 141 35.07 4.25 2.40
CA LYS A 141 34.41 4.30 1.07
C LYS A 141 33.13 3.46 1.06
N PRO A 142 32.18 3.71 0.14
CA PRO A 142 30.95 2.94 0.02
C PRO A 142 31.17 1.42 -0.09
N SER A 143 32.23 0.96 -0.76
CA SER A 143 32.55 -0.47 -0.89
C SER A 143 32.92 -1.18 0.43
N GLU A 144 33.24 -0.41 1.46
CA GLU A 144 33.59 -0.91 2.80
C GLU A 144 32.42 -0.89 3.78
N LEU A 145 31.20 -0.60 3.28
CA LEU A 145 29.99 -0.42 4.07
C LEU A 145 28.94 -1.49 3.75
N SER A 146 28.18 -1.90 4.78
CA SER A 146 26.97 -2.70 4.57
C SER A 146 25.88 -1.89 3.85
N GLY A 147 24.89 -2.56 3.27
CA GLY A 147 23.78 -1.90 2.58
C GLY A 147 23.07 -0.85 3.44
N GLY A 148 22.78 -1.16 4.71
CA GLY A 148 22.16 -0.20 5.63
C GLY A 148 23.05 0.98 5.97
N GLN A 149 24.39 0.78 6.05
CA GLN A 149 25.32 1.89 6.23
C GLN A 149 25.38 2.78 4.98
N GLN A 150 25.36 2.20 3.78
CA GLN A 150 25.30 2.96 2.53
C GLN A 150 24.02 3.80 2.46
N GLN A 151 22.90 3.22 2.85
CA GLN A 151 21.63 3.93 2.92
C GLN A 151 21.68 5.12 3.88
N ARG A 152 22.23 4.94 5.10
CA ARG A 152 22.42 6.03 6.07
C ARG A 152 23.30 7.14 5.49
N VAL A 153 24.33 6.80 4.74
CA VAL A 153 25.16 7.81 4.02
C VAL A 153 24.31 8.57 3.00
N ALA A 154 23.44 7.89 2.25
CA ALA A 154 22.58 8.55 1.28
C ALA A 154 21.55 9.48 1.96
N ILE A 155 20.97 9.06 3.09
CA ILE A 155 20.08 9.90 3.90
C ILE A 155 20.84 11.10 4.46
N ALA A 156 22.02 10.92 5.05
CA ALA A 156 22.84 12.04 5.56
C ALA A 156 23.18 13.04 4.44
N ARG A 157 23.54 12.55 3.25
CA ARG A 157 23.79 13.40 2.08
C ARG A 157 22.56 14.19 1.65
N ALA A 158 21.36 13.58 1.72
CA ALA A 158 20.12 14.27 1.40
C ALA A 158 19.76 15.34 2.46
N LEU A 159 20.06 15.06 3.74
CA LEU A 159 19.74 15.93 4.86
C LEU A 159 20.74 17.07 5.09
N VAL A 160 21.99 16.97 4.61
CA VAL A 160 23.06 17.92 4.93
C VAL A 160 22.78 19.37 4.57
N LYS A 161 21.90 19.61 3.60
CA LYS A 161 21.40 20.93 3.20
C LYS A 161 20.18 21.38 4.01
N MET A 162 19.68 20.59 4.96
CA MET A 162 18.44 20.82 5.71
C MET A 162 17.27 21.08 4.77
N PRO A 163 16.85 20.09 3.98
CA PRO A 163 15.78 20.24 2.99
C PRO A 163 14.44 20.50 3.66
N LYS A 164 13.51 21.13 2.93
CA LYS A 164 12.13 21.33 3.36
C LYS A 164 11.30 20.04 3.27
N VAL A 165 11.62 19.19 2.30
CA VAL A 165 10.95 17.91 2.01
C VAL A 165 12.01 16.84 1.74
N LEU A 166 11.85 15.66 2.34
CA LEU A 166 12.66 14.47 2.11
C LEU A 166 11.89 13.45 1.28
N LEU A 167 12.47 13.02 0.18
CA LEU A 167 11.91 12.05 -0.75
C LEU A 167 12.76 10.78 -0.74
N LEU A 168 12.12 9.62 -0.54
CA LEU A 168 12.80 8.33 -0.46
C LEU A 168 12.17 7.36 -1.48
N ASP A 169 12.93 6.95 -2.49
CA ASP A 169 12.48 6.02 -3.52
C ASP A 169 12.88 4.59 -3.15
N GLU A 170 11.92 3.77 -2.72
CA GLU A 170 12.10 2.38 -2.26
C GLU A 170 13.31 2.19 -1.33
N PRO A 171 13.39 2.93 -0.22
CA PRO A 171 14.61 3.00 0.58
C PRO A 171 15.01 1.67 1.23
N LEU A 172 14.10 0.70 1.32
CA LEU A 172 14.29 -0.55 2.06
C LEU A 172 14.39 -1.80 1.17
N SER A 173 14.19 -1.65 -0.14
CA SER A 173 14.08 -2.77 -1.09
C SER A 173 15.36 -3.65 -1.19
N ASN A 174 16.54 -3.06 -0.99
CA ASN A 174 17.84 -3.73 -1.15
C ASN A 174 18.42 -4.29 0.17
N LEU A 175 17.59 -4.41 1.23
CA LEU A 175 18.03 -4.83 2.56
C LEU A 175 17.44 -6.21 2.92
N ASP A 176 18.19 -6.99 3.71
CA ASP A 176 17.67 -8.19 4.35
C ASP A 176 16.60 -7.83 5.41
N ALA A 177 15.78 -8.83 5.82
CA ALA A 177 14.63 -8.62 6.69
C ALA A 177 14.98 -7.95 8.03
N ARG A 178 16.10 -8.34 8.66
CA ARG A 178 16.54 -7.78 9.94
C ARG A 178 16.97 -6.31 9.80
N LEU A 179 17.75 -6.04 8.76
CA LEU A 179 18.27 -4.71 8.48
C LEU A 179 17.13 -3.77 8.03
N ARG A 180 16.14 -4.31 7.31
CA ARG A 180 14.94 -3.58 6.89
C ARG A 180 14.15 -3.08 8.09
N LEU A 181 13.94 -3.93 9.12
CA LEU A 181 13.25 -3.52 10.35
C LEU A 181 13.98 -2.38 11.08
N GLN A 182 15.28 -2.53 11.27
CA GLN A 182 16.11 -1.51 11.92
C GLN A 182 16.09 -0.17 11.15
N THR A 183 16.14 -0.24 9.82
CA THR A 183 16.15 0.97 8.99
C THR A 183 14.78 1.65 8.94
N ARG A 184 13.66 0.89 9.02
CA ARG A 184 12.32 1.46 9.21
C ARG A 184 12.26 2.35 10.47
N GLU A 185 12.68 1.81 11.60
CA GLU A 185 12.72 2.54 12.87
C GLU A 185 13.61 3.78 12.78
N GLU A 186 14.74 3.68 12.09
CA GLU A 186 15.70 4.77 11.88
C GLU A 186 15.08 5.90 11.03
N ILE A 187 14.46 5.58 9.91
CA ILE A 187 13.76 6.58 9.07
C ILE A 187 12.69 7.30 9.89
N ARG A 188 11.91 6.56 10.68
CA ARG A 188 10.87 7.16 11.54
C ARG A 188 11.48 8.05 12.63
N ARG A 189 12.58 7.62 13.25
CA ARG A 189 13.31 8.41 14.24
C ARG A 189 13.84 9.72 13.64
N ILE A 190 14.54 9.65 12.50
CA ILE A 190 15.08 10.81 11.81
C ILE A 190 13.96 11.80 11.46
N GLN A 191 12.86 11.30 10.92
CA GLN A 191 11.71 12.14 10.57
C GLN A 191 11.14 12.85 11.80
N LYS A 192 10.97 12.15 12.95
CA LYS A 192 10.48 12.74 14.19
C LYS A 192 11.45 13.77 14.78
N GLU A 193 12.74 13.49 14.78
CA GLU A 193 13.78 14.39 15.30
C GLU A 193 13.92 15.67 14.47
N THR A 194 13.78 15.55 13.15
CA THR A 194 13.96 16.69 12.24
C THR A 194 12.66 17.44 11.96
N GLY A 195 11.50 16.80 12.13
CA GLY A 195 10.20 17.36 11.75
C GLY A 195 10.04 17.59 10.23
N ILE A 196 10.92 17.01 9.40
CA ILE A 196 10.89 17.19 7.94
C ILE A 196 9.70 16.41 7.34
N THR A 197 8.92 17.06 6.50
CA THR A 197 7.91 16.38 5.68
C THR A 197 8.60 15.35 4.81
N THR A 198 8.20 14.09 4.96
CA THR A 198 8.88 12.96 4.29
C THR A 198 7.87 12.19 3.45
N ILE A 199 8.24 11.89 2.22
CA ILE A 199 7.45 11.04 1.31
C ILE A 199 8.33 9.87 0.91
N PHE A 200 7.84 8.65 1.10
CA PHE A 200 8.57 7.48 0.62
C PHE A 200 7.68 6.59 -0.23
N VAL A 201 8.32 5.92 -1.17
CA VAL A 201 7.70 4.94 -2.06
C VAL A 201 8.04 3.55 -1.57
N THR A 202 7.06 2.68 -1.53
CA THR A 202 7.26 1.25 -1.29
C THR A 202 6.19 0.41 -1.99
N HIS A 203 6.50 -0.84 -2.26
CA HIS A 203 5.53 -1.87 -2.64
C HIS A 203 5.25 -2.83 -1.47
N ASP A 204 5.95 -2.67 -0.35
CA ASP A 204 5.79 -3.46 0.87
C ASP A 204 4.79 -2.78 1.81
N GLN A 205 3.67 -3.47 2.04
CA GLN A 205 2.60 -2.96 2.90
C GLN A 205 3.02 -2.87 4.38
N GLU A 206 3.87 -3.79 4.87
CA GLU A 206 4.34 -3.74 6.26
C GLU A 206 5.20 -2.51 6.51
N GLU A 207 6.01 -2.12 5.52
CA GLU A 207 6.78 -0.89 5.58
C GLU A 207 5.85 0.33 5.67
N ALA A 208 4.90 0.44 4.74
CA ALA A 208 3.98 1.56 4.71
C ALA A 208 3.14 1.65 5.98
N MET A 209 2.57 0.54 6.44
CA MET A 209 1.70 0.51 7.61
C MET A 209 2.44 0.79 8.92
N SER A 210 3.72 0.38 9.04
CA SER A 210 4.44 0.48 10.31
C SER A 210 5.00 1.87 10.62
N ILE A 211 5.40 2.64 9.60
CA ILE A 211 6.10 3.91 9.83
C ILE A 211 5.36 5.16 9.37
N SER A 212 4.36 5.04 8.47
CA SER A 212 3.65 6.20 7.93
C SER A 212 2.68 6.82 8.92
N ASP A 213 2.54 8.14 8.87
CA ASP A 213 1.42 8.84 9.47
C ASP A 213 0.15 8.70 8.63
N MET A 214 0.33 8.65 7.30
CA MET A 214 -0.72 8.39 6.31
C MET A 214 -0.14 7.61 5.14
N ILE A 215 -0.97 6.84 4.46
CA ILE A 215 -0.63 6.14 3.23
C ILE A 215 -1.56 6.57 2.09
N VAL A 216 -1.03 6.53 0.89
CA VAL A 216 -1.75 6.72 -0.37
C VAL A 216 -1.66 5.41 -1.14
N VAL A 217 -2.77 4.71 -1.28
CA VAL A 217 -2.83 3.45 -2.04
C VAL A 217 -3.12 3.77 -3.51
N MET A 218 -2.25 3.30 -4.40
CA MET A 218 -2.33 3.57 -5.84
C MET A 218 -2.51 2.29 -6.66
N LYS A 219 -3.34 2.36 -7.72
CA LYS A 219 -3.51 1.30 -8.73
C LYS A 219 -3.52 1.95 -10.12
N LEU A 220 -2.64 1.50 -11.02
CA LEU A 220 -2.60 1.94 -12.44
C LEU A 220 -2.65 3.48 -12.62
N GLY A 221 -1.86 4.22 -11.84
CA GLY A 221 -1.78 5.68 -11.92
C GLY A 221 -2.86 6.44 -11.17
N VAL A 222 -3.84 5.75 -10.59
CA VAL A 222 -4.98 6.35 -9.89
C VAL A 222 -4.89 6.09 -8.39
N VAL A 223 -5.18 7.10 -7.59
CA VAL A 223 -5.33 6.97 -6.13
C VAL A 223 -6.61 6.21 -5.83
N GLN A 224 -6.50 5.15 -5.04
CA GLN A 224 -7.64 4.32 -4.63
C GLN A 224 -8.18 4.76 -3.26
N GLN A 225 -7.28 5.01 -2.30
CA GLN A 225 -7.65 5.46 -0.96
C GLN A 225 -6.47 6.16 -0.29
N THR A 226 -6.77 7.12 0.57
CA THR A 226 -5.79 7.85 1.39
C THR A 226 -6.27 7.91 2.83
N GLY A 227 -5.37 7.79 3.79
CA GLY A 227 -5.72 7.89 5.22
C GLY A 227 -4.64 7.34 6.13
N LYS A 228 -4.96 7.21 7.42
CA LYS A 228 -4.08 6.50 8.35
C LYS A 228 -4.04 5.01 7.98
N PRO A 229 -2.89 4.33 8.15
CA PRO A 229 -2.75 2.93 7.77
C PRO A 229 -3.85 2.02 8.34
N GLN A 230 -4.14 2.14 9.64
CA GLN A 230 -5.15 1.33 10.30
C GLN A 230 -6.57 1.62 9.81
N ASP A 231 -6.91 2.91 9.58
CA ASP A 231 -8.23 3.30 9.09
C ASP A 231 -8.51 2.68 7.71
N ILE A 232 -7.50 2.67 6.81
CA ILE A 232 -7.63 2.06 5.48
C ILE A 232 -7.75 0.52 5.56
N TYR A 233 -7.04 -0.10 6.50
CA TYR A 233 -7.12 -1.55 6.73
C TYR A 233 -8.51 -1.96 7.24
N ASP A 234 -9.06 -1.20 8.20
CA ASP A 234 -10.32 -1.48 8.86
C ASP A 234 -11.55 -1.01 8.04
N ASP A 235 -11.38 -0.05 7.13
CA ASP A 235 -12.45 0.45 6.26
C ASP A 235 -11.96 0.67 4.80
N PRO A 236 -11.71 -0.41 4.04
CA PRO A 236 -11.29 -0.31 2.65
C PRO A 236 -12.45 0.16 1.77
N THR A 237 -12.18 1.15 0.88
CA THR A 237 -13.19 1.73 -0.02
C THR A 237 -13.56 0.84 -1.20
N ASN A 238 -12.72 -0.13 -1.55
CA ASN A 238 -12.97 -1.08 -2.64
C ASN A 238 -12.24 -2.41 -2.42
N LEU A 239 -12.60 -3.40 -3.22
CA LEU A 239 -12.06 -4.76 -3.15
C LEU A 239 -10.55 -4.80 -3.41
N PHE A 240 -10.03 -3.92 -4.29
CA PHE A 240 -8.60 -3.85 -4.54
C PHE A 240 -7.83 -3.45 -3.27
N VAL A 241 -8.25 -2.39 -2.58
CA VAL A 241 -7.61 -1.94 -1.33
C VAL A 241 -7.69 -3.03 -0.27
N ALA A 242 -8.85 -3.69 -0.13
CA ALA A 242 -9.06 -4.78 0.81
C ALA A 242 -8.10 -5.95 0.57
N LYS A 243 -7.92 -6.36 -0.71
CA LYS A 243 -7.01 -7.45 -1.13
C LYS A 243 -5.53 -7.05 -1.02
N PHE A 244 -5.23 -5.79 -1.28
CA PHE A 244 -3.86 -5.29 -1.33
C PHE A 244 -3.28 -5.07 0.06
N LEU A 245 -4.09 -4.77 1.07
CA LEU A 245 -3.65 -4.55 2.45
C LEU A 245 -3.97 -5.75 3.36
N GLY A 246 -2.94 -6.22 4.04
CA GLY A 246 -2.97 -7.32 5.01
C GLY A 246 -2.14 -8.52 4.57
N THR A 247 -1.38 -9.09 5.52
CA THR A 247 -0.59 -10.32 5.36
C THR A 247 -0.97 -11.28 6.47
N PRO A 248 -1.70 -12.36 6.17
CA PRO A 248 -2.26 -12.77 4.88
C PRO A 248 -3.31 -11.83 4.32
N PRO A 249 -3.57 -11.88 2.98
CA PRO A 249 -4.61 -11.05 2.38
C PRO A 249 -6.02 -11.46 2.84
N ILE A 250 -6.99 -10.55 2.63
CA ILE A 250 -8.39 -10.82 2.92
C ILE A 250 -8.90 -12.03 2.13
N ASN A 251 -9.67 -12.90 2.76
CA ASN A 251 -10.39 -13.97 2.07
C ASN A 251 -11.60 -13.40 1.36
N VAL A 252 -11.89 -13.86 0.15
CA VAL A 252 -13.01 -13.36 -0.66
C VAL A 252 -13.89 -14.50 -1.06
N PHE A 253 -15.18 -14.38 -0.77
CA PHE A 253 -16.21 -15.32 -1.16
C PHE A 253 -17.21 -14.66 -2.10
N GLU A 254 -17.90 -15.46 -2.90
CA GLU A 254 -19.07 -15.01 -3.62
C GLU A 254 -20.30 -15.08 -2.72
N GLY A 255 -21.14 -14.05 -2.75
CA GLY A 255 -22.31 -13.94 -1.92
C GLY A 255 -23.41 -13.08 -2.54
N TYR A 256 -24.55 -13.01 -1.87
CA TYR A 256 -25.71 -12.23 -2.27
C TYR A 256 -26.36 -11.57 -1.05
N VAL A 257 -26.75 -10.31 -1.18
CA VAL A 257 -27.59 -9.63 -0.20
C VAL A 257 -29.04 -9.71 -0.65
N LYS A 258 -29.93 -10.18 0.24
CA LYS A 258 -31.38 -10.24 0.01
C LYS A 258 -32.11 -9.86 1.30
N GLU A 259 -33.01 -8.90 1.22
CA GLU A 259 -33.86 -8.45 2.34
C GLU A 259 -33.07 -8.13 3.62
N GLY A 260 -31.91 -7.44 3.47
CA GLY A 260 -31.05 -7.07 4.58
C GLY A 260 -30.29 -8.25 5.22
N LYS A 261 -30.18 -9.37 4.52
CA LYS A 261 -29.39 -10.53 4.92
C LYS A 261 -28.33 -10.86 3.86
N LEU A 262 -27.13 -11.16 4.31
CA LEU A 262 -26.05 -11.69 3.50
C LEU A 262 -26.11 -13.22 3.50
N TYR A 263 -25.96 -13.81 2.33
CA TYR A 263 -25.85 -15.25 2.11
C TYR A 263 -24.56 -15.56 1.35
N PHE A 264 -23.76 -16.50 1.82
CA PHE A 264 -22.60 -17.03 1.10
C PHE A 264 -22.17 -18.39 1.66
N GLY A 265 -21.37 -19.12 0.91
CA GLY A 265 -20.78 -20.39 1.37
C GLY A 265 -21.70 -21.59 1.35
N GLY A 266 -22.88 -21.48 0.76
CA GLY A 266 -23.81 -22.60 0.59
C GLY A 266 -23.99 -23.01 -0.87
N GLU A 267 -24.82 -24.04 -1.08
CA GLU A 267 -25.25 -24.42 -2.43
C GLU A 267 -26.05 -23.31 -3.08
N THR A 268 -25.78 -23.03 -4.34
CA THR A 268 -26.45 -21.98 -5.11
C THR A 268 -27.19 -22.58 -6.29
N VAL A 269 -28.39 -22.05 -6.55
CA VAL A 269 -29.14 -22.31 -7.77
C VAL A 269 -29.34 -21.01 -8.53
N ASN A 270 -28.95 -21.00 -9.80
CA ASN A 270 -29.15 -19.85 -10.65
C ASN A 270 -30.65 -19.68 -10.94
N ILE A 271 -31.18 -18.48 -10.70
CA ILE A 271 -32.52 -18.09 -11.12
C ILE A 271 -32.39 -17.50 -12.51
N TYR A 272 -33.05 -18.10 -13.47
CA TYR A 272 -33.05 -17.65 -14.87
C TYR A 272 -34.26 -16.78 -15.15
N ALA A 273 -34.14 -15.83 -16.07
CA ALA A 273 -35.26 -15.06 -16.58
C ALA A 273 -36.38 -16.00 -17.11
N GLU A 274 -37.65 -15.67 -16.81
CA GLU A 274 -38.73 -16.39 -17.42
C GLU A 274 -38.70 -16.23 -18.95
N PRO A 275 -38.91 -17.32 -19.70
CA PRO A 275 -38.93 -17.22 -21.16
C PRO A 275 -40.06 -16.28 -21.59
N ALA A 276 -39.82 -15.49 -22.64
CA ALA A 276 -40.89 -14.64 -23.20
C ALA A 276 -42.10 -15.47 -23.64
N GLU A 277 -43.29 -14.92 -23.50
CA GLU A 277 -44.54 -15.61 -23.90
C GLU A 277 -44.44 -16.14 -25.35
N GLY A 278 -44.41 -17.47 -25.49
CA GLY A 278 -44.33 -18.15 -26.81
C GLY A 278 -42.93 -18.65 -27.17
N GLU A 279 -41.92 -18.49 -26.37
CA GLU A 279 -40.59 -19.01 -26.59
C GLU A 279 -40.48 -20.48 -26.16
N VAL A 280 -40.12 -21.35 -27.08
CA VAL A 280 -39.89 -22.77 -26.77
C VAL A 280 -38.49 -22.94 -26.22
N VAL A 281 -38.42 -23.30 -24.95
CA VAL A 281 -37.16 -23.54 -24.24
C VAL A 281 -36.52 -24.85 -24.73
N THR A 282 -35.45 -24.75 -25.52
CA THR A 282 -34.58 -25.89 -25.84
C THR A 282 -33.35 -25.86 -24.95
N GLU A 283 -32.74 -27.03 -24.69
CA GLU A 283 -31.55 -27.17 -23.77
C GLU A 283 -30.33 -26.34 -24.20
N ASP A 284 -30.29 -25.82 -25.42
CA ASP A 284 -29.16 -25.08 -26.01
C ASP A 284 -29.30 -23.54 -25.91
N VAL A 285 -30.37 -23.00 -25.30
CA VAL A 285 -30.56 -21.55 -25.16
C VAL A 285 -29.86 -21.06 -23.89
N GLU A 286 -28.82 -20.28 -24.02
CA GLU A 286 -28.21 -19.54 -22.92
C GLU A 286 -29.23 -18.57 -22.34
N ARG A 287 -29.74 -18.85 -21.13
CA ARG A 287 -30.66 -17.97 -20.42
C ARG A 287 -29.89 -16.98 -19.60
N GLU A 288 -30.38 -15.75 -19.57
CA GLU A 288 -29.88 -14.72 -18.67
C GLU A 288 -30.12 -15.12 -17.21
N VAL A 289 -29.03 -15.17 -16.40
CA VAL A 289 -29.12 -15.39 -14.96
C VAL A 289 -29.54 -14.09 -14.31
N ILE A 290 -30.77 -14.02 -13.81
CA ILE A 290 -31.30 -12.83 -13.14
C ILE A 290 -31.12 -12.83 -11.62
N GLY A 291 -30.65 -13.94 -11.05
CA GLY A 291 -30.36 -14.06 -9.61
C GLY A 291 -29.77 -15.39 -9.23
N VAL A 292 -29.35 -15.49 -7.99
CA VAL A 292 -28.84 -16.72 -7.38
C VAL A 292 -29.59 -16.95 -6.09
N GLU A 293 -30.18 -18.15 -5.93
CA GLU A 293 -30.82 -18.58 -4.69
C GLU A 293 -29.86 -19.48 -3.90
N TYR A 294 -29.65 -19.17 -2.62
CA TYR A 294 -28.83 -19.96 -1.71
C TYR A 294 -29.73 -20.92 -0.94
N ILE A 295 -29.59 -22.24 -1.19
CA ILE A 295 -30.60 -23.23 -0.75
C ILE A 295 -30.21 -23.86 0.59
N ASN A 296 -28.99 -24.34 0.76
CA ASN A 296 -28.54 -25.07 1.97
C ASN A 296 -27.13 -24.73 2.36
N GLY A 297 -26.84 -24.73 3.67
CA GLY A 297 -25.48 -24.60 4.20
C GLY A 297 -24.87 -23.19 4.08
N SER A 298 -25.64 -22.21 3.64
CA SER A 298 -25.15 -20.83 3.54
C SER A 298 -24.87 -20.23 4.90
N TYR A 299 -23.75 -19.52 5.01
CA TYR A 299 -23.56 -18.60 6.11
C TYR A 299 -24.53 -17.43 5.94
N VAL A 300 -25.32 -17.16 6.99
CA VAL A 300 -26.29 -16.07 6.97
C VAL A 300 -25.94 -15.04 8.04
N MET A 301 -25.89 -13.77 7.65
CA MET A 301 -25.62 -12.65 8.54
C MET A 301 -26.56 -11.48 8.25
N ASP A 302 -27.06 -10.81 9.29
CA ASP A 302 -27.83 -9.58 9.12
C ASP A 302 -26.91 -8.45 8.62
N VAL A 303 -27.32 -7.76 7.56
CA VAL A 303 -26.62 -6.62 6.93
C VAL A 303 -27.61 -5.47 6.67
N PRO A 304 -28.18 -4.90 7.73
CA PRO A 304 -29.20 -3.86 7.58
C PRO A 304 -28.63 -2.66 6.82
N GLY A 305 -29.44 -2.10 5.94
CA GLY A 305 -29.07 -0.95 5.10
C GLY A 305 -28.33 -1.30 3.81
N ALA A 306 -27.96 -2.57 3.57
CA ALA A 306 -27.43 -3.01 2.30
C ALA A 306 -28.56 -3.36 1.32
N ASP A 307 -28.45 -2.88 0.08
CA ASP A 307 -29.39 -3.18 -1.00
C ASP A 307 -29.22 -4.62 -1.52
N ASP A 308 -30.30 -5.19 -2.05
CA ASP A 308 -30.32 -6.52 -2.66
C ASP A 308 -29.43 -6.56 -3.90
N GLN A 309 -28.32 -7.30 -3.85
CA GLN A 309 -27.36 -7.37 -4.94
C GLN A 309 -26.36 -8.52 -4.79
N PRO A 310 -25.75 -8.99 -5.90
CA PRO A 310 -24.59 -9.87 -5.82
C PRO A 310 -23.37 -9.12 -5.27
N VAL A 311 -22.64 -9.76 -4.35
CA VAL A 311 -21.50 -9.15 -3.66
C VAL A 311 -20.29 -10.10 -3.59
N TYR A 312 -19.11 -9.50 -3.50
CA TYR A 312 -17.96 -10.17 -2.93
C TYR A 312 -17.96 -9.95 -1.41
N VAL A 313 -17.79 -11.03 -0.68
CA VAL A 313 -17.71 -11.03 0.79
C VAL A 313 -16.24 -11.15 1.19
N GLY A 314 -15.65 -10.06 1.65
CA GLY A 314 -14.30 -10.03 2.16
C GLY A 314 -14.28 -10.36 3.66
N VAL A 315 -13.48 -11.33 4.08
CA VAL A 315 -13.30 -11.67 5.50
C VAL A 315 -11.81 -11.60 5.85
N ARG A 316 -11.44 -10.71 6.80
CA ARG A 316 -10.06 -10.64 7.26
C ARG A 316 -9.63 -11.96 7.93
N PRO A 317 -8.36 -12.38 7.81
CA PRO A 317 -7.87 -13.63 8.41
C PRO A 317 -8.14 -13.76 9.91
N GLU A 318 -8.06 -12.66 10.65
CA GLU A 318 -8.37 -12.59 12.09
C GLU A 318 -9.88 -12.48 12.40
N GLY A 319 -10.71 -12.46 11.38
CA GLY A 319 -12.17 -12.40 11.48
C GLY A 319 -12.83 -13.76 11.71
N PHE A 320 -12.10 -14.86 11.53
CA PHE A 320 -12.59 -16.22 11.74
C PHE A 320 -12.48 -16.65 13.20
N ILE A 321 -13.55 -17.17 13.76
CA ILE A 321 -13.61 -17.76 15.09
C ILE A 321 -13.92 -19.25 14.93
N PRO A 322 -13.03 -20.18 15.31
CA PRO A 322 -13.35 -21.61 15.32
C PRO A 322 -14.54 -21.89 16.22
N ASP A 323 -15.53 -22.58 15.70
CA ASP A 323 -16.78 -22.91 16.38
C ASP A 323 -17.30 -24.24 15.82
N GLU A 324 -17.40 -25.27 16.65
CA GLU A 324 -17.86 -26.61 16.24
C GLU A 324 -19.26 -26.58 15.61
N ASN A 325 -20.09 -25.60 16.00
CA ASN A 325 -21.42 -25.38 15.45
C ASN A 325 -21.47 -24.23 14.44
N GLY A 326 -20.31 -23.70 14.05
CA GLY A 326 -20.19 -22.57 13.13
C GLY A 326 -20.76 -22.93 11.74
N PRO A 327 -21.54 -22.04 11.12
CA PRO A 327 -22.20 -22.34 9.85
C PRO A 327 -21.25 -22.33 8.64
N LEU A 328 -20.07 -21.73 8.73
CA LEU A 328 -19.09 -21.75 7.64
C LEU A 328 -18.13 -22.93 7.81
N VAL A 329 -18.35 -23.98 7.02
CA VAL A 329 -17.58 -25.22 7.08
C VAL A 329 -16.57 -25.24 5.94
N CYS A 330 -15.27 -25.31 6.29
CA CYS A 330 -14.16 -25.36 5.34
C CYS A 330 -13.43 -26.70 5.42
N ASN A 331 -12.91 -27.19 4.30
CA ASN A 331 -12.05 -28.38 4.28
C ASN A 331 -10.65 -27.98 4.79
N LEU A 332 -10.19 -28.62 5.87
CA LEU A 332 -8.91 -28.35 6.50
C LEU A 332 -7.76 -28.97 5.70
N ASN A 333 -6.80 -28.14 5.30
CA ASN A 333 -5.63 -28.59 4.55
C ASN A 333 -4.38 -28.66 5.43
N ASN A 334 -4.12 -27.61 6.22
CA ASN A 334 -2.91 -27.50 7.03
C ASN A 334 -3.08 -26.54 8.20
N ILE A 335 -2.28 -26.75 9.26
CA ILE A 335 -2.19 -25.88 10.44
C ILE A 335 -0.72 -25.50 10.63
N GLU A 336 -0.41 -24.22 10.55
CA GLU A 336 0.94 -23.66 10.67
C GLU A 336 1.03 -22.86 11.99
N VAL A 337 1.81 -23.35 12.95
CA VAL A 337 1.99 -22.65 14.24
C VAL A 337 3.09 -21.60 14.10
N MET A 338 2.75 -20.33 14.33
CA MET A 338 3.64 -19.17 14.17
C MET A 338 3.79 -18.40 15.50
N GLY A 339 4.37 -19.06 16.49
CA GLY A 339 4.52 -18.46 17.84
C GLY A 339 3.18 -18.37 18.57
N ARG A 340 2.69 -17.15 18.81
CA ARG A 340 1.40 -16.91 19.47
C ARG A 340 0.18 -17.02 18.56
N ASP A 341 0.41 -17.09 17.25
CA ASP A 341 -0.66 -17.17 16.26
C ASP A 341 -0.57 -18.51 15.52
N VAL A 342 -1.72 -19.02 15.12
CA VAL A 342 -1.87 -20.21 14.30
C VAL A 342 -2.52 -19.81 12.99
N SER A 343 -1.85 -20.07 11.89
CA SER A 343 -2.40 -19.94 10.55
C SER A 343 -3.06 -21.23 10.14
N VAL A 344 -4.37 -21.21 9.96
CA VAL A 344 -5.13 -22.35 9.44
C VAL A 344 -5.34 -22.16 7.95
N VAL A 345 -4.94 -23.14 7.17
CA VAL A 345 -5.09 -23.20 5.72
C VAL A 345 -6.21 -24.17 5.41
N SER A 346 -7.25 -23.68 4.77
CA SER A 346 -8.41 -24.47 4.39
C SER A 346 -8.90 -24.12 2.99
N THR A 347 -9.89 -24.83 2.47
CA THR A 347 -10.53 -24.56 1.17
C THR A 347 -12.04 -24.51 1.34
N HIS A 348 -12.70 -23.70 0.50
CA HIS A 348 -14.15 -23.58 0.45
C HIS A 348 -14.61 -23.32 -0.98
N GLU A 349 -15.70 -23.94 -1.42
CA GLU A 349 -16.19 -23.86 -2.82
C GLU A 349 -16.61 -22.46 -3.24
N ALA A 350 -17.27 -21.70 -2.35
CA ALA A 350 -17.65 -20.30 -2.61
C ALA A 350 -16.48 -19.31 -2.51
N SER A 351 -15.26 -19.76 -2.18
CA SER A 351 -14.10 -18.87 -2.13
C SER A 351 -13.59 -18.58 -3.55
N VAL A 352 -13.47 -17.29 -3.85
CA VAL A 352 -12.88 -16.80 -5.12
C VAL A 352 -11.43 -17.27 -5.29
N ASN A 353 -10.69 -17.37 -4.19
CA ASN A 353 -9.36 -17.97 -4.17
C ASN A 353 -9.45 -19.41 -3.67
N PRO A 354 -8.65 -20.33 -4.21
CA PRO A 354 -8.72 -21.75 -3.80
C PRO A 354 -8.38 -21.95 -2.31
N ILE A 355 -7.67 -21.04 -1.68
CA ILE A 355 -7.21 -21.12 -0.29
C ILE A 355 -7.92 -20.08 0.56
N VAL A 356 -8.51 -20.52 1.66
CA VAL A 356 -9.01 -19.71 2.78
C VAL A 356 -7.99 -19.77 3.90
N ARG A 357 -7.52 -18.62 4.38
CA ARG A 357 -6.53 -18.55 5.44
C ARG A 357 -7.10 -17.79 6.64
N SER A 358 -7.16 -18.42 7.80
CA SER A 358 -7.54 -17.77 9.06
C SER A 358 -6.35 -17.68 10.02
N ILE A 359 -6.33 -16.63 10.84
CA ILE A 359 -5.34 -16.41 11.89
C ILE A 359 -6.05 -16.49 13.23
N ILE A 360 -5.63 -17.45 14.04
CA ILE A 360 -6.27 -17.83 15.30
C ILE A 360 -5.21 -17.76 16.41
N ASN A 361 -5.62 -17.35 17.63
CA ASN A 361 -4.70 -17.37 18.76
C ASN A 361 -4.33 -18.81 19.13
N SER A 362 -3.05 -19.07 19.40
CA SER A 362 -2.51 -20.40 19.75
C SER A 362 -3.10 -20.99 21.04
N ASP A 363 -3.76 -20.19 21.89
CA ASP A 363 -4.47 -20.67 23.07
C ASP A 363 -5.72 -21.49 22.72
N ILE A 364 -6.23 -21.36 21.50
CA ILE A 364 -7.39 -22.10 20.99
C ILE A 364 -6.90 -23.44 20.41
N LYS A 365 -7.35 -24.54 21.02
CA LYS A 365 -7.06 -25.88 20.50
C LYS A 365 -7.91 -26.13 19.26
N ILE A 366 -7.26 -26.32 18.14
CA ILE A 366 -7.91 -26.74 16.88
C ILE A 366 -7.84 -28.26 16.83
N ALA A 367 -9.00 -28.92 16.72
CA ALA A 367 -9.04 -30.35 16.52
C ALA A 367 -8.47 -30.72 15.15
N THR A 368 -7.63 -31.74 15.06
CA THR A 368 -7.20 -32.35 13.80
C THR A 368 -8.36 -33.15 13.21
N ALA A 369 -9.13 -32.52 12.34
CA ALA A 369 -10.26 -33.11 11.63
C ALA A 369 -10.11 -32.84 10.13
N GLU A 370 -10.93 -33.46 9.29
CA GLU A 370 -10.95 -33.18 7.84
C GLU A 370 -11.56 -31.81 7.52
N THR A 371 -12.40 -31.30 8.42
CA THR A 371 -13.09 -30.00 8.27
C THR A 371 -12.89 -29.13 9.50
N ILE A 372 -13.02 -27.84 9.31
CA ILE A 372 -13.09 -26.83 10.37
C ILE A 372 -14.27 -25.91 10.12
N SER A 373 -15.01 -25.62 11.19
CA SER A 373 -16.18 -24.75 11.15
C SER A 373 -15.89 -23.43 11.83
N TYR A 374 -16.49 -22.36 11.31
CA TYR A 374 -16.27 -21.00 11.79
C TYR A 374 -17.56 -20.24 12.00
N THR A 375 -17.52 -19.36 13.01
CA THR A 375 -18.32 -18.15 13.11
C THR A 375 -17.46 -16.95 12.74
N LEU A 376 -18.04 -15.88 12.21
CA LEU A 376 -17.29 -14.69 11.76
C LEU A 376 -17.52 -13.51 12.70
N LYS A 377 -16.48 -12.67 12.88
CA LYS A 377 -16.60 -11.36 13.53
C LYS A 377 -17.22 -10.37 12.57
N PRO A 378 -18.43 -9.80 12.84
CA PRO A 378 -19.12 -8.94 11.89
C PRO A 378 -18.31 -7.73 11.41
N HIS A 379 -17.54 -7.09 12.32
CA HIS A 379 -16.70 -5.93 12.03
C HIS A 379 -15.44 -6.26 11.19
N LYS A 380 -15.19 -7.55 10.87
CA LYS A 380 -14.12 -8.02 9.99
C LYS A 380 -14.66 -8.61 8.68
N VAL A 381 -15.97 -8.45 8.45
CA VAL A 381 -16.66 -8.80 7.21
C VAL A 381 -16.94 -7.54 6.40
N PHE A 382 -16.60 -7.56 5.13
CA PHE A 382 -16.73 -6.43 4.21
C PHE A 382 -17.45 -6.87 2.95
N LEU A 383 -18.37 -6.05 2.48
CA LEU A 383 -19.11 -6.31 1.25
C LEU A 383 -18.61 -5.39 0.14
N PHE A 384 -18.50 -5.94 -1.06
CA PHE A 384 -18.16 -5.18 -2.26
C PHE A 384 -19.12 -5.56 -3.38
N ASN A 385 -19.64 -4.58 -4.11
CA ASN A 385 -20.46 -4.84 -5.27
C ASN A 385 -19.68 -5.70 -6.28
N LYS A 386 -20.32 -6.72 -6.86
CA LYS A 386 -19.64 -7.70 -7.73
C LYS A 386 -19.19 -7.10 -9.07
N GLU A 387 -19.85 -6.05 -9.56
CA GLU A 387 -19.54 -5.41 -10.85
C GLU A 387 -18.52 -4.26 -10.69
N THR A 388 -18.77 -3.35 -9.71
CA THR A 388 -17.94 -2.15 -9.54
C THR A 388 -16.74 -2.37 -8.63
N GLU A 389 -16.72 -3.44 -7.85
CA GLU A 389 -15.78 -3.71 -6.75
C GLU A 389 -15.78 -2.62 -5.65
N GLU A 390 -16.73 -1.70 -5.66
CA GLU A 390 -16.86 -0.66 -4.64
C GLU A 390 -17.46 -1.21 -3.35
N ARG A 391 -17.15 -0.56 -2.25
CA ARG A 391 -17.62 -0.92 -0.91
C ARG A 391 -19.13 -0.79 -0.79
N VAL A 392 -19.79 -1.84 -0.31
CA VAL A 392 -21.20 -1.83 0.11
C VAL A 392 -21.23 -1.74 1.64
N TYR A 393 -21.78 -0.64 2.16
CA TYR A 393 -21.84 -0.41 3.60
C TYR A 393 -23.12 -1.01 4.19
N PHE A 394 -23.02 -1.49 5.43
CA PHE A 394 -24.13 -1.98 6.25
C PHE A 394 -23.87 -1.66 7.72
N GLU A 395 -24.91 -1.63 8.53
CA GLU A 395 -24.80 -1.38 9.97
C GLU A 395 -24.38 -2.67 10.69
N VAL A 396 -23.27 -2.61 11.43
CA VAL A 396 -22.82 -3.68 12.33
C VAL A 396 -23.48 -3.44 13.69
N LYS A 397 -24.37 -4.33 14.11
CA LYS A 397 -25.01 -4.30 15.42
C LYS A 397 -24.15 -4.94 16.50
#